data_c9ff772e15d3848fe5062e9426ad9deb
#
_entry.id   c9ff772e15d3848fe5062e9426ad9deb
#
_cell.length_a   1.000
_cell.length_b   1.000
_cell.length_c   1.000
_cell.angle_alpha   90.00
_cell.angle_beta   90.00
_cell.angle_gamma   90.00
#
_symmetry.space_group_name_H-M   'P 1'
#
loop_
_entity.id
_entity.type
_entity.pdbx_description
1 polymer ?
#
loop_
_entity_poly.entity_id
_entity_poly.type
_entity_poly.pdbx_seq_one_letter_code
_entity_poly.pdbx_strand_id
1 'polypeptide(L)'
;MRRVVITLAAVVLLLNLSGTAQAQIITLTAELSGANETPAPGVLTGAFGFAVVRLDVGAKRWEWTVDVFNMPSGTNNAHFHVGGPGLAGPTVVNIPFPAGISNDYRLSGSATELSSPRPDQGIRSVDDFIQAMVGGQVYVNIHSLVNGGGEIRGQLKVAP
;
A
#
# COMPACT_ATOMS: atom_id res chain seq x y z
N MET A 1 0.43 46.98 -66.19
CA MET A 1 -0.01 45.70 -65.61
C MET A 1 0.45 45.61 -64.18
N ARG A 2 -0.42 45.81 -63.18
CA ARG A 2 -0.09 45.68 -61.75
C ARG A 2 -0.38 44.23 -61.33
N ARG A 3 0.65 43.52 -60.83
CA ARG A 3 0.51 42.19 -60.26
C ARG A 3 0.07 42.32 -58.81
N VAL A 4 -1.08 41.79 -58.47
CA VAL A 4 -1.58 41.67 -57.09
C VAL A 4 -1.01 40.37 -56.52
N VAL A 5 -0.18 40.46 -55.51
CA VAL A 5 0.32 39.30 -54.74
C VAL A 5 -0.65 39.10 -53.55
N ILE A 6 -1.39 38.00 -53.59
CA ILE A 6 -2.24 37.59 -52.46
C ILE A 6 -1.40 36.72 -51.54
N THR A 7 -1.06 37.24 -50.38
CA THR A 7 -0.39 36.47 -49.33
C THR A 7 -1.42 35.71 -48.54
N LEU A 8 -1.43 34.38 -48.66
CA LEU A 8 -2.28 33.51 -47.85
C LEU A 8 -1.66 33.32 -46.48
N ALA A 9 -2.23 33.91 -45.42
CA ALA A 9 -1.84 33.66 -44.03
C ALA A 9 -2.48 32.36 -43.57
N ALA A 10 -1.70 31.34 -43.37
CA ALA A 10 -2.13 30.07 -42.75
C ALA A 10 -2.25 30.28 -41.23
N VAL A 11 -3.47 30.27 -40.71
CA VAL A 11 -3.73 30.24 -39.25
C VAL A 11 -3.59 28.80 -38.79
N VAL A 12 -2.49 28.50 -38.10
CA VAL A 12 -2.29 27.22 -37.42
C VAL A 12 -3.06 27.25 -36.09
N LEU A 13 -4.21 26.60 -36.06
CA LEU A 13 -4.97 26.39 -34.83
C LEU A 13 -4.33 25.27 -33.98
N LEU A 14 -3.53 25.63 -32.98
CA LEU A 14 -3.00 24.69 -32.01
C LEU A 14 -4.13 24.26 -31.06
N LEU A 15 -4.73 23.11 -31.32
CA LEU A 15 -5.64 22.46 -30.38
C LEU A 15 -4.81 21.91 -29.20
N ASN A 16 -4.85 22.64 -28.08
CA ASN A 16 -4.36 22.10 -26.80
C ASN A 16 -5.32 21.00 -26.34
N LEU A 17 -5.02 19.76 -26.64
CA LEU A 17 -5.66 18.59 -26.05
C LEU A 17 -5.15 18.46 -24.61
N SER A 18 -5.76 19.20 -23.68
CA SER A 18 -5.58 18.98 -22.25
C SER A 18 -6.27 17.66 -21.90
N GLY A 19 -5.56 16.54 -22.12
CA GLY A 19 -5.99 15.25 -21.63
C GLY A 19 -5.99 15.32 -20.10
N THR A 20 -7.14 15.20 -19.47
CA THR A 20 -7.22 14.95 -18.03
C THR A 20 -6.55 13.60 -17.78
N ALA A 21 -5.39 13.60 -17.15
CA ALA A 21 -4.76 12.38 -16.68
C ALA A 21 -5.74 11.72 -15.71
N GLN A 22 -6.36 10.62 -16.14
CA GLN A 22 -7.24 9.85 -15.27
C GLN A 22 -6.38 9.20 -14.18
N ALA A 23 -6.78 9.35 -12.92
CA ALA A 23 -6.09 8.72 -11.81
C ALA A 23 -6.02 7.19 -12.02
N GLN A 24 -4.83 6.64 -12.08
CA GLN A 24 -4.64 5.20 -12.15
C GLN A 24 -4.76 4.64 -10.72
N ILE A 25 -5.93 4.08 -10.41
CA ILE A 25 -6.18 3.43 -9.13
C ILE A 25 -5.90 1.94 -9.27
N ILE A 26 -4.98 1.43 -8.44
CA ILE A 26 -4.70 0.01 -8.30
C ILE A 26 -5.26 -0.45 -6.97
N THR A 27 -6.05 -1.52 -6.98
CA THR A 27 -6.52 -2.18 -5.75
C THR A 27 -5.60 -3.34 -5.43
N LEU A 28 -5.13 -3.40 -4.17
CA LEU A 28 -4.38 -4.54 -3.66
C LEU A 28 -5.15 -5.14 -2.48
N THR A 29 -5.01 -6.44 -2.31
CA THR A 29 -5.65 -7.19 -1.23
C THR A 29 -4.67 -8.10 -0.53
N ALA A 30 -4.95 -8.45 0.73
CA ALA A 30 -4.22 -9.47 1.47
C ALA A 30 -5.15 -10.20 2.44
N GLU A 31 -4.97 -11.52 2.55
CA GLU A 31 -5.52 -12.33 3.62
C GLU A 31 -4.46 -12.47 4.72
N LEU A 32 -4.81 -12.06 5.95
CA LEU A 32 -3.92 -12.10 7.10
C LEU A 32 -4.21 -13.34 7.94
N SER A 33 -3.16 -14.07 8.31
CA SER A 33 -3.26 -15.21 9.21
C SER A 33 -1.96 -15.40 9.99
N GLY A 34 -2.02 -16.10 11.11
CA GLY A 34 -0.84 -16.50 11.87
C GLY A 34 0.06 -17.46 11.10
N ALA A 35 -0.50 -18.31 10.24
CA ALA A 35 0.26 -19.24 9.41
C ALA A 35 1.17 -18.52 8.38
N ASN A 36 0.86 -17.27 8.04
CA ASN A 36 1.68 -16.44 7.14
C ASN A 36 2.85 -15.77 7.87
N GLU A 37 2.91 -15.83 9.19
CA GLU A 37 4.01 -15.24 9.97
C GLU A 37 5.34 -15.96 9.74
N THR A 38 6.43 -15.26 10.04
CA THR A 38 7.79 -15.77 9.85
C THR A 38 8.56 -15.77 11.17
N PRO A 39 9.39 -16.80 11.40
CA PRO A 39 9.68 -17.96 10.53
C PRO A 39 8.53 -18.99 10.54
N ALA A 40 8.51 -19.85 9.51
CA ALA A 40 7.61 -20.99 9.50
C ALA A 40 7.80 -21.86 10.78
N PRO A 41 6.73 -22.48 11.32
CA PRO A 41 5.36 -22.62 10.76
C PRO A 41 4.43 -21.43 11.02
N GLY A 42 4.94 -20.28 11.46
CA GLY A 42 4.16 -19.10 11.81
C GLY A 42 3.69 -19.11 13.26
N VAL A 43 2.59 -18.42 13.52
CA VAL A 43 1.96 -18.27 14.84
C VAL A 43 0.69 -19.09 14.91
N LEU A 44 0.56 -19.93 15.93
CA LEU A 44 -0.67 -20.68 16.20
C LEU A 44 -1.67 -19.74 16.90
N THR A 45 -2.60 -19.21 16.14
CA THR A 45 -3.63 -18.28 16.60
C THR A 45 -4.95 -18.52 15.88
N GLY A 46 -6.05 -18.12 16.52
CA GLY A 46 -7.37 -18.03 15.88
C GLY A 46 -7.62 -16.68 15.20
N ALA A 47 -6.68 -15.73 15.33
CA ALA A 47 -6.80 -14.42 14.69
C ALA A 47 -6.62 -14.53 13.17
N PHE A 48 -7.39 -13.74 12.44
CA PHE A 48 -7.26 -13.59 10.98
C PHE A 48 -7.72 -12.20 10.54
N GLY A 49 -7.51 -11.86 9.29
CA GLY A 49 -7.93 -10.56 8.78
C GLY A 49 -7.88 -10.44 7.27
N PHE A 50 -8.38 -9.31 6.78
CA PHE A 50 -8.36 -8.94 5.37
C PHE A 50 -7.92 -7.49 5.23
N ALA A 51 -7.00 -7.24 4.32
CA ALA A 51 -6.58 -5.89 3.98
C ALA A 51 -6.99 -5.57 2.54
N VAL A 52 -7.46 -4.34 2.35
CA VAL A 52 -7.66 -3.72 1.04
C VAL A 52 -6.89 -2.42 1.01
N VAL A 53 -6.08 -2.23 -0.03
CA VAL A 53 -5.34 -1.00 -0.28
C VAL A 53 -5.75 -0.45 -1.64
N ARG A 54 -6.17 0.82 -1.67
CA ARG A 54 -6.42 1.57 -2.89
C ARG A 54 -5.26 2.51 -3.13
N LEU A 55 -4.50 2.26 -4.15
CA LEU A 55 -3.30 3.01 -4.52
C LEU A 55 -3.61 3.94 -5.70
N ASP A 56 -3.54 5.24 -5.48
CA ASP A 56 -3.50 6.25 -6.53
C ASP A 56 -2.02 6.50 -6.89
N VAL A 57 -1.61 5.96 -8.03
CA VAL A 57 -0.21 6.03 -8.49
C VAL A 57 0.16 7.48 -8.84
N GLY A 58 -0.76 8.23 -9.46
CA GLY A 58 -0.52 9.61 -9.87
C GLY A 58 -0.39 10.57 -8.69
N ALA A 59 -1.26 10.43 -7.70
CA ALA A 59 -1.21 11.21 -6.46
C ALA A 59 -0.18 10.70 -5.45
N LYS A 60 0.46 9.56 -5.69
CA LYS A 60 1.37 8.87 -4.76
C LYS A 60 0.75 8.68 -3.39
N ARG A 61 -0.52 8.31 -3.37
CA ARG A 61 -1.34 8.15 -2.18
C ARG A 61 -1.90 6.74 -2.12
N TRP A 62 -1.88 6.15 -0.95
CA TRP A 62 -2.59 4.89 -0.70
C TRP A 62 -3.51 5.03 0.51
N GLU A 63 -4.68 4.41 0.37
CA GLU A 63 -5.68 4.31 1.43
C GLU A 63 -5.85 2.84 1.77
N TRP A 64 -6.05 2.53 3.04
CA TRP A 64 -6.22 1.15 3.48
C TRP A 64 -7.42 0.98 4.39
N THR A 65 -7.96 -0.23 4.33
CA THR A 65 -8.80 -0.83 5.36
C THR A 65 -8.21 -2.17 5.73
N VAL A 66 -8.13 -2.46 7.04
CA VAL A 66 -7.70 -3.77 7.56
C VAL A 66 -8.76 -4.22 8.55
N ASP A 67 -9.50 -5.24 8.18
CA ASP A 67 -10.45 -5.94 9.06
C ASP A 67 -9.71 -7.05 9.80
N VAL A 68 -9.80 -7.03 11.12
CA VAL A 68 -9.16 -8.01 12.01
C VAL A 68 -10.24 -8.68 12.84
N PHE A 69 -10.11 -9.99 13.00
CA PHE A 69 -11.06 -10.84 13.71
C PHE A 69 -10.33 -11.75 14.72
N ASN A 70 -11.00 -11.99 15.85
CA ASN A 70 -10.52 -12.89 16.91
C ASN A 70 -9.12 -12.55 17.44
N MET A 71 -8.73 -11.27 17.47
CA MET A 71 -7.45 -10.88 18.05
C MET A 71 -7.42 -11.24 19.54
N PRO A 72 -6.52 -12.15 19.98
CA PRO A 72 -6.60 -12.76 21.31
C PRO A 72 -6.17 -11.82 22.45
N SER A 73 -5.44 -10.76 22.12
CA SER A 73 -4.97 -9.76 23.10
C SER A 73 -4.89 -8.39 22.47
N GLY A 74 -4.61 -7.36 23.28
CA GLY A 74 -4.50 -5.98 22.78
C GLY A 74 -3.46 -5.86 21.66
N THR A 75 -3.84 -5.18 20.57
CA THR A 75 -2.91 -4.80 19.50
C THR A 75 -1.88 -3.83 20.06
N ASN A 76 -0.60 -4.10 19.80
CA ASN A 76 0.51 -3.26 20.24
C ASN A 76 1.27 -2.61 19.08
N ASN A 77 1.11 -3.13 17.85
CA ASN A 77 1.66 -2.54 16.63
C ASN A 77 0.88 -2.98 15.39
N ALA A 78 0.92 -2.15 14.35
CA ALA A 78 0.37 -2.46 13.04
C ALA A 78 1.17 -1.72 11.96
N HIS A 79 1.62 -2.44 10.91
CA HIS A 79 2.55 -1.88 9.94
C HIS A 79 2.35 -2.44 8.53
N PHE A 80 2.81 -1.64 7.55
CA PHE A 80 3.27 -2.17 6.27
C PHE A 80 4.78 -2.40 6.35
N HIS A 81 5.20 -3.58 5.96
CA HIS A 81 6.60 -4.00 5.88
C HIS A 81 7.02 -4.24 4.44
N VAL A 82 8.31 -4.08 4.14
CA VAL A 82 8.88 -4.54 2.87
C VAL A 82 9.55 -5.90 3.07
N GLY A 83 9.20 -6.85 2.21
CA GLY A 83 9.71 -8.22 2.21
C GLY A 83 8.81 -9.10 1.34
N GLY A 84 9.39 -10.03 0.62
CA GLY A 84 8.65 -11.01 -0.18
C GLY A 84 7.91 -12.03 0.68
N PRO A 85 7.09 -12.90 0.04
CA PRO A 85 6.40 -13.97 0.73
C PRO A 85 7.36 -14.87 1.52
N GLY A 86 7.05 -15.13 2.81
CA GLY A 86 7.87 -15.96 3.70
C GLY A 86 9.17 -15.31 4.18
N LEU A 87 9.44 -14.05 3.85
CA LEU A 87 10.62 -13.33 4.32
C LEU A 87 10.21 -12.21 5.29
N ALA A 88 10.81 -12.19 6.46
CA ALA A 88 10.69 -11.06 7.38
C ALA A 88 11.43 -9.85 6.80
N GLY A 89 10.84 -8.66 6.96
CA GLY A 89 11.44 -7.42 6.53
C GLY A 89 11.08 -6.25 7.45
N PRO A 90 11.76 -5.11 7.30
CA PRO A 90 11.56 -3.96 8.18
C PRO A 90 10.24 -3.23 7.91
N THR A 91 9.76 -2.53 8.93
CA THR A 91 8.64 -1.60 8.83
C THR A 91 8.97 -0.43 7.89
N VAL A 92 8.00 -0.05 7.07
CA VAL A 92 8.08 1.11 6.16
C VAL A 92 7.02 2.14 6.48
N VAL A 93 5.78 1.70 6.78
CA VAL A 93 4.66 2.60 7.10
C VAL A 93 3.93 2.10 8.34
N ASN A 94 3.69 3.00 9.29
CA ASN A 94 2.90 2.71 10.47
C ASN A 94 1.40 2.77 10.12
N ILE A 95 0.64 1.84 10.67
CA ILE A 95 -0.83 1.83 10.62
C ILE A 95 -1.33 2.28 12.00
N PRO A 96 -1.98 3.44 12.13
CA PRO A 96 -2.53 3.88 13.41
C PRO A 96 -3.60 2.93 13.93
N PHE A 97 -3.61 2.70 15.23
CA PHE A 97 -4.60 1.87 15.93
C PHE A 97 -4.92 2.44 17.31
N PRO A 98 -6.15 2.23 17.84
CA PRO A 98 -6.50 2.56 19.22
C PRO A 98 -5.75 1.67 20.20
N ALA A 99 -5.22 2.26 21.28
CA ALA A 99 -4.51 1.51 22.31
C ALA A 99 -5.38 0.40 22.92
N GLY A 100 -4.84 -0.81 23.02
CA GLY A 100 -5.50 -1.95 23.67
C GLY A 100 -6.65 -2.58 22.86
N ILE A 101 -6.85 -2.17 21.61
CA ILE A 101 -7.90 -2.76 20.75
C ILE A 101 -7.65 -4.25 20.55
N SER A 102 -8.69 -5.06 20.69
CA SER A 102 -8.66 -6.53 20.58
C SER A 102 -9.98 -7.06 20.03
N ASN A 103 -10.10 -8.38 19.90
CA ASN A 103 -11.23 -9.07 19.28
C ASN A 103 -11.42 -8.65 17.81
N ASP A 104 -12.60 -8.15 17.45
CA ASP A 104 -12.94 -7.77 16.09
C ASP A 104 -12.88 -6.25 15.96
N TYR A 105 -12.12 -5.78 14.97
CA TYR A 105 -12.00 -4.35 14.72
C TYR A 105 -11.59 -4.05 13.29
N ARG A 106 -11.74 -2.80 12.90
CA ARG A 106 -11.28 -2.27 11.61
C ARG A 106 -10.28 -1.14 11.83
N LEU A 107 -9.15 -1.21 11.14
CA LEU A 107 -8.21 -0.12 10.99
C LEU A 107 -8.37 0.50 9.61
N SER A 108 -8.34 1.82 9.52
CA SER A 108 -8.37 2.52 8.23
C SER A 108 -7.51 3.77 8.29
N GLY A 109 -7.01 4.18 7.14
CA GLY A 109 -6.18 5.37 7.03
C GLY A 109 -5.70 5.61 5.62
N SER A 110 -4.83 6.58 5.50
CA SER A 110 -4.15 6.91 4.25
C SER A 110 -2.78 7.51 4.51
N ALA A 111 -1.89 7.39 3.53
CA ALA A 111 -0.59 8.04 3.58
C ALA A 111 -0.14 8.49 2.18
N THR A 112 0.78 9.44 2.18
CA THR A 112 1.51 9.96 1.02
C THR A 112 3.01 9.95 1.28
N GLU A 113 3.43 9.49 2.48
CA GLU A 113 4.82 9.49 2.94
C GLU A 113 5.15 8.19 3.66
N LEU A 114 6.43 7.86 3.69
CA LEU A 114 6.96 6.71 4.43
C LEU A 114 7.23 7.12 5.88
N SER A 115 6.82 6.29 6.83
CA SER A 115 7.18 6.47 8.25
C SER A 115 8.67 6.17 8.49
N SER A 116 9.22 5.22 7.74
CA SER A 116 10.61 4.76 7.85
C SER A 116 11.13 4.30 6.50
N PRO A 117 11.78 5.17 5.71
CA PRO A 117 12.47 4.74 4.49
C PRO A 117 13.50 3.64 4.77
N ARG A 118 13.66 2.70 3.84
CA ARG A 118 14.57 1.55 3.94
C ARG A 118 15.49 1.46 2.72
N PRO A 119 16.51 2.33 2.62
CA PRO A 119 17.42 2.34 1.48
C PRO A 119 18.20 1.02 1.33
N ASP A 120 18.46 0.33 2.43
CA ASP A 120 19.08 -1.00 2.50
C ASP A 120 18.20 -2.10 1.86
N GLN A 121 16.88 -1.87 1.79
CA GLN A 121 15.90 -2.73 1.13
C GLN A 121 15.43 -2.17 -0.23
N GLY A 122 16.09 -1.15 -0.75
CA GLY A 122 15.72 -0.50 -2.00
C GLY A 122 14.57 0.50 -1.90
N ILE A 123 14.03 0.76 -0.69
CA ILE A 123 12.92 1.71 -0.47
C ILE A 123 13.48 3.06 -0.03
N ARG A 124 13.82 3.91 -0.99
CA ARG A 124 14.38 5.26 -0.78
C ARG A 124 13.32 6.33 -0.86
N SER A 125 12.24 6.05 -1.58
CA SER A 125 11.18 7.00 -1.93
C SER A 125 9.80 6.35 -1.89
N VAL A 126 8.76 7.18 -1.98
CA VAL A 126 7.37 6.70 -2.15
C VAL A 126 7.22 5.92 -3.45
N ASP A 127 7.92 6.32 -4.52
CA ASP A 127 7.87 5.60 -5.80
C ASP A 127 8.43 4.17 -5.67
N ASP A 128 9.54 3.99 -4.94
CA ASP A 128 10.09 2.65 -4.66
C ASP A 128 9.08 1.80 -3.87
N PHE A 129 8.40 2.39 -2.90
CA PHE A 129 7.39 1.68 -2.11
C PHE A 129 6.16 1.29 -2.93
N ILE A 130 5.70 2.18 -3.83
CA ILE A 130 4.62 1.89 -4.78
C ILE A 130 5.01 0.70 -5.68
N GLN A 131 6.23 0.71 -6.22
CA GLN A 131 6.73 -0.41 -7.03
C GLN A 131 6.79 -1.71 -6.22
N ALA A 132 7.23 -1.65 -4.97
CA ALA A 132 7.27 -2.80 -4.07
C ALA A 132 5.86 -3.34 -3.77
N MET A 133 4.87 -2.46 -3.54
CA MET A 133 3.47 -2.88 -3.34
C MET A 133 2.93 -3.62 -4.57
N VAL A 134 3.06 -3.03 -5.77
CA VAL A 134 2.58 -3.61 -7.03
C VAL A 134 3.34 -4.90 -7.36
N GLY A 135 4.62 -4.96 -7.03
CA GLY A 135 5.49 -6.13 -7.20
C GLY A 135 5.27 -7.25 -6.18
N GLY A 136 4.31 -7.11 -5.24
CA GLY A 136 4.03 -8.12 -4.22
C GLY A 136 5.15 -8.27 -3.17
N GLN A 137 5.95 -7.21 -2.94
CA GLN A 137 7.04 -7.17 -1.96
C GLN A 137 6.67 -6.43 -0.68
N VAL A 138 5.38 -6.16 -0.45
CA VAL A 138 4.88 -5.51 0.75
C VAL A 138 3.85 -6.40 1.42
N TYR A 139 3.89 -6.44 2.75
CA TYR A 139 2.89 -7.14 3.55
C TYR A 139 2.36 -6.27 4.69
N VAL A 140 1.13 -6.55 5.11
CA VAL A 140 0.53 -6.01 6.33
C VAL A 140 0.83 -6.96 7.47
N ASN A 141 1.23 -6.43 8.61
CA ASN A 141 1.45 -7.17 9.84
C ASN A 141 0.75 -6.48 11.01
N ILE A 142 -0.01 -7.26 11.78
CA ILE A 142 -0.66 -6.84 13.02
C ILE A 142 -0.01 -7.61 14.17
N HIS A 143 0.49 -6.87 15.14
CA HIS A 143 1.15 -7.41 16.32
C HIS A 143 0.21 -7.37 17.53
N SER A 144 0.42 -8.27 18.46
CA SER A 144 -0.33 -8.31 19.71
C SER A 144 0.59 -8.27 20.93
N LEU A 145 0.01 -8.08 22.11
CA LEU A 145 0.76 -8.15 23.38
C LEU A 145 1.37 -9.54 23.62
N VAL A 146 0.76 -10.60 23.07
CA VAL A 146 1.26 -11.97 23.18
C VAL A 146 2.31 -12.25 22.11
N ASN A 147 2.08 -11.80 20.89
CA ASN A 147 2.96 -12.00 19.75
C ASN A 147 3.49 -10.65 19.26
N GLY A 148 4.43 -10.07 20.00
CA GLY A 148 5.03 -8.77 19.69
C GLY A 148 5.85 -8.73 18.39
N GLY A 149 6.23 -9.89 17.85
CA GLY A 149 6.88 -10.03 16.54
C GLY A 149 5.91 -10.04 15.36
N GLY A 150 4.61 -10.27 15.61
CA GLY A 150 3.52 -10.38 14.65
C GLY A 150 2.54 -11.46 15.07
N GLU A 151 1.24 -11.15 15.07
CA GLU A 151 0.15 -12.09 15.34
C GLU A 151 -0.41 -12.65 14.04
N ILE A 152 -0.68 -11.76 13.08
CA ILE A 152 -1.18 -12.11 11.74
C ILE A 152 -0.51 -11.27 10.66
N ARG A 153 -0.21 -11.91 9.55
CA ARG A 153 0.47 -11.32 8.39
C ARG A 153 -0.27 -11.65 7.09
N GLY A 154 -0.29 -10.70 6.15
CA GLY A 154 -0.82 -10.91 4.80
C GLY A 154 -0.01 -10.20 3.74
N GLN A 155 0.43 -10.93 2.69
CA GLN A 155 1.15 -10.37 1.56
C GLN A 155 0.18 -9.63 0.64
N LEU A 156 0.46 -8.36 0.32
CA LEU A 156 -0.32 -7.59 -0.65
C LEU A 156 -0.14 -8.15 -2.06
N LYS A 157 -1.25 -8.27 -2.77
CA LYS A 157 -1.30 -8.68 -4.18
C LYS A 157 -2.26 -7.76 -4.92
N VAL A 158 -1.96 -7.42 -6.15
CA VAL A 158 -2.89 -6.70 -7.02
C VAL A 158 -4.15 -7.56 -7.19
N ALA A 159 -5.31 -6.95 -6.93
CA ALA A 159 -6.60 -7.62 -7.12
C ALA A 159 -6.81 -7.90 -8.61
N PRO A 160 -7.46 -9.04 -8.95
CA PRO A 160 -7.75 -9.43 -10.34
C PRO A 160 -8.71 -8.47 -11.04
#